data_8401e129a9116fb826246f2983207c94
#
_entry.id   8401e129a9116fb826246f2983207c94
#
_cell.length_a   1.000
_cell.length_b   1.000
_cell.length_c   1.000
_cell.angle_alpha   90.00
_cell.angle_beta   90.00
_cell.angle_gamma   90.00
#
_symmetry.space_group_name_H-M   'P 1'
#
loop_
_entity.id
_entity.type
_entity.pdbx_description
1 polymer ?
#
loop_
_entity_poly.entity_id
_entity_poly.type
_entity_poly.pdbx_seq_one_letter_code
_entity_poly.pdbx_strand_id
1 'polypeptide(L)'
;MIGRKNEKESTVMWRMPYTILRNLFRLPKILETLHRMTDQPETYSQQEVYDYVRYIVGLMERTGHVKTNTFGQENLPKEGGYVLFPNHQGQYDAYSLVAAHEGALSLVMDRDRSYFVFVSEIVDALGGKRMDLHNSRQSLTIINQVAKEVAQGRRYILFPEGGYDQDKKNSLWEFKPGSFKAAVKAKAPIVPVVLVDSYQVYNSRRLTPVTTQVHYLPPLYYEEYQTLTTPQIAETVQARIGEKLAQLGCG
;
A
#
# COMPACT_ATOMS: atom_id res chain seq x y z
N MET A 1 25.55 -8.69 36.01
CA MET A 1 24.10 -8.73 35.68
C MET A 1 23.99 -8.83 34.15
N ILE A 2 23.71 -10.02 33.66
CA ILE A 2 23.65 -10.33 32.23
C ILE A 2 22.25 -9.94 31.74
N GLY A 3 22.18 -8.92 30.89
CA GLY A 3 20.92 -8.45 30.30
C GLY A 3 20.28 -9.56 29.46
N ARG A 4 19.09 -9.98 29.84
CA ARG A 4 18.20 -10.82 29.03
C ARG A 4 17.91 -10.08 27.71
N LYS A 5 18.49 -10.56 26.60
CA LYS A 5 17.94 -10.29 25.27
C LYS A 5 16.50 -10.80 25.26
N ASN A 6 15.54 -9.88 25.14
CA ASN A 6 14.17 -10.23 24.79
C ASN A 6 14.23 -10.85 23.40
N GLU A 7 14.21 -12.18 23.30
CA GLU A 7 13.80 -12.89 22.08
C GLU A 7 12.33 -12.52 21.87
N LYS A 8 12.07 -11.57 20.92
CA LYS A 8 10.75 -11.39 20.37
C LYS A 8 10.38 -12.74 19.74
N GLU A 9 9.46 -13.47 20.36
CA GLU A 9 8.85 -14.65 19.75
C GLU A 9 8.37 -14.25 18.37
N SER A 10 8.98 -14.82 17.32
CA SER A 10 8.53 -14.62 15.95
C SER A 10 7.09 -15.15 15.86
N THR A 11 6.14 -14.25 15.79
CA THR A 11 4.73 -14.62 15.62
C THR A 11 4.61 -15.33 14.28
N VAL A 12 4.42 -16.65 14.28
CA VAL A 12 4.28 -17.42 13.05
C VAL A 12 2.97 -17.01 12.38
N MET A 13 3.10 -16.35 11.24
CA MET A 13 1.99 -15.84 10.42
C MET A 13 1.37 -16.99 9.62
N TRP A 14 0.53 -17.80 10.25
CA TRP A 14 -0.04 -19.00 9.63
C TRP A 14 -0.90 -18.73 8.39
N ARG A 15 -1.54 -17.57 8.31
CA ARG A 15 -2.48 -17.25 7.22
C ARG A 15 -1.79 -17.18 5.84
N MET A 16 -0.60 -16.62 5.75
CA MET A 16 0.12 -16.54 4.48
C MET A 16 0.53 -17.95 3.98
N PRO A 17 1.26 -18.78 4.74
CA PRO A 17 1.55 -20.16 4.32
C PRO A 17 0.30 -20.98 3.99
N TYR A 18 -0.76 -20.85 4.79
CA TYR A 18 -2.03 -21.52 4.53
C TYR A 18 -2.64 -21.10 3.19
N THR A 19 -2.67 -19.80 2.90
CA THR A 19 -3.18 -19.26 1.63
C THR A 19 -2.36 -19.76 0.44
N ILE A 20 -1.04 -19.82 0.57
CA ILE A 20 -0.14 -20.36 -0.45
C ILE A 20 -0.45 -21.84 -0.68
N LEU A 21 -0.51 -22.64 0.39
CA LEU A 21 -0.80 -24.09 0.31
C LEU A 21 -2.15 -24.36 -0.35
N ARG A 22 -3.18 -23.60 -0.01
CA ARG A 22 -4.54 -23.74 -0.59
C ARG A 22 -4.59 -23.40 -2.08
N ASN A 23 -3.67 -22.62 -2.57
CA ASN A 23 -3.59 -22.24 -3.98
C ASN A 23 -2.40 -22.88 -4.73
N LEU A 24 -1.71 -23.85 -4.12
CA LEU A 24 -0.47 -24.43 -4.63
C LEU A 24 -0.57 -24.88 -6.10
N PHE A 25 -1.68 -25.53 -6.49
CA PHE A 25 -1.91 -25.99 -7.86
C PHE A 25 -2.16 -24.84 -8.86
N ARG A 26 -2.51 -23.64 -8.38
CA ARG A 26 -2.73 -22.46 -9.21
C ARG A 26 -1.46 -21.60 -9.39
N LEU A 27 -0.51 -21.75 -8.46
CA LEU A 27 0.68 -20.89 -8.40
C LEU A 27 1.52 -20.92 -9.69
N PRO A 28 1.82 -22.09 -10.31
CA PRO A 28 2.61 -22.11 -11.54
C PRO A 28 1.97 -21.28 -12.66
N LYS A 29 0.66 -21.42 -12.86
CA LYS A 29 -0.08 -20.64 -13.85
C LYS A 29 -0.17 -19.16 -13.51
N ILE A 30 -0.31 -18.83 -12.23
CA ILE A 30 -0.33 -17.43 -11.76
C ILE A 30 1.01 -16.76 -12.07
N LEU A 31 2.13 -17.41 -11.72
CA LEU A 31 3.46 -16.88 -11.98
C LEU A 31 3.77 -16.77 -13.48
N GLU A 32 3.48 -17.81 -14.25
CA GLU A 32 3.62 -17.78 -15.70
C GLU A 32 2.87 -16.60 -16.32
N THR A 33 1.62 -16.40 -15.89
CA THR A 33 0.80 -15.30 -16.42
C THR A 33 1.33 -13.95 -16.01
N LEU A 34 1.74 -13.76 -14.72
CA LEU A 34 2.36 -12.52 -14.27
C LEU A 34 3.64 -12.20 -15.04
N HIS A 35 4.54 -13.17 -15.18
CA HIS A 35 5.79 -12.98 -15.93
C HIS A 35 5.49 -12.59 -17.39
N ARG A 36 4.59 -13.30 -18.07
CA ARG A 36 4.19 -12.95 -19.44
C ARG A 36 3.64 -11.53 -19.56
N MET A 37 2.79 -11.11 -18.60
CA MET A 37 2.22 -9.76 -18.59
C MET A 37 3.28 -8.68 -18.29
N THR A 38 4.24 -9.00 -17.43
CA THR A 38 5.34 -8.08 -17.07
C THR A 38 6.36 -7.94 -18.20
N ASP A 39 6.66 -9.06 -18.89
CA ASP A 39 7.67 -9.11 -19.96
C ASP A 39 7.16 -8.57 -21.31
N GLN A 40 5.85 -8.39 -21.46
CA GLN A 40 5.20 -7.93 -22.70
C GLN A 40 4.31 -6.68 -22.45
N PRO A 41 4.90 -5.56 -21.99
CA PRO A 41 4.14 -4.37 -21.62
C PRO A 41 3.42 -3.68 -22.79
N GLU A 42 3.83 -3.95 -24.03
CA GLU A 42 3.14 -3.50 -25.25
C GLU A 42 1.89 -4.32 -25.60
N THR A 43 1.77 -5.53 -25.05
CA THR A 43 0.63 -6.43 -25.31
C THR A 43 -0.48 -6.24 -24.28
N TYR A 44 -0.10 -5.94 -23.04
CA TYR A 44 -1.03 -5.81 -21.91
C TYR A 44 -1.07 -4.39 -21.39
N SER A 45 -2.26 -3.81 -21.30
CA SER A 45 -2.47 -2.51 -20.66
C SER A 45 -2.20 -2.60 -19.15
N GLN A 46 -1.86 -1.47 -18.55
CA GLN A 46 -1.68 -1.39 -17.08
C GLN A 46 -2.94 -1.83 -16.32
N GLN A 47 -4.14 -1.58 -16.88
CA GLN A 47 -5.39 -1.98 -16.25
C GLN A 47 -5.58 -3.51 -16.30
N GLU A 48 -5.27 -4.18 -17.40
CA GLU A 48 -5.36 -5.64 -17.50
C GLU A 48 -4.41 -6.34 -16.52
N VAL A 49 -3.17 -5.85 -16.40
CA VAL A 49 -2.21 -6.36 -15.41
C VAL A 49 -2.73 -6.15 -14.00
N TYR A 50 -3.25 -4.96 -13.71
CA TYR A 50 -3.81 -4.63 -12.41
C TYR A 50 -5.01 -5.50 -12.06
N ASP A 51 -5.94 -5.72 -12.98
CA ASP A 51 -7.11 -6.57 -12.77
C ASP A 51 -6.70 -8.03 -12.50
N TYR A 52 -5.61 -8.50 -13.14
CA TYR A 52 -5.07 -9.81 -12.83
C TYR A 52 -4.45 -9.87 -11.42
N VAL A 53 -3.73 -8.83 -10.99
CA VAL A 53 -3.23 -8.74 -9.61
C VAL A 53 -4.40 -8.67 -8.62
N ARG A 54 -5.47 -7.91 -8.91
CA ARG A 54 -6.71 -7.91 -8.09
C ARG A 54 -7.34 -9.30 -7.99
N TYR A 55 -7.36 -10.06 -9.09
CA TYR A 55 -7.84 -11.43 -9.07
C TYR A 55 -7.01 -12.29 -8.11
N ILE A 56 -5.67 -12.17 -8.13
CA ILE A 56 -4.77 -12.88 -7.20
C ILE A 56 -5.06 -12.50 -5.74
N VAL A 57 -5.18 -11.19 -5.46
CA VAL A 57 -5.54 -10.70 -4.13
C VAL A 57 -6.90 -11.25 -3.69
N GLY A 58 -7.90 -11.27 -4.57
CA GLY A 58 -9.21 -11.86 -4.31
C GLY A 58 -9.15 -13.39 -4.02
N LEU A 59 -8.21 -14.11 -4.64
CA LEU A 59 -7.94 -15.52 -4.26
C LEU A 59 -7.36 -15.60 -2.84
N MET A 60 -6.42 -14.71 -2.50
CA MET A 60 -5.83 -14.65 -1.16
C MET A 60 -6.87 -14.32 -0.10
N GLU A 61 -7.76 -13.36 -0.35
CA GLU A 61 -8.85 -13.00 0.55
C GLU A 61 -9.79 -14.18 0.80
N ARG A 62 -10.30 -14.79 -0.27
CA ARG A 62 -11.23 -15.94 -0.16
C ARG A 62 -10.62 -17.11 0.59
N THR A 63 -9.39 -17.49 0.25
CA THR A 63 -8.72 -18.63 0.90
C THR A 63 -8.20 -18.30 2.29
N GLY A 64 -7.85 -17.04 2.54
CA GLY A 64 -7.38 -16.53 3.82
C GLY A 64 -8.50 -16.12 4.78
N HIS A 65 -9.78 -16.24 4.39
CA HIS A 65 -10.93 -15.75 5.17
C HIS A 65 -10.80 -14.27 5.56
N VAL A 66 -10.38 -13.45 4.60
CA VAL A 66 -10.27 -12.00 4.75
C VAL A 66 -11.35 -11.33 3.90
N LYS A 67 -11.91 -10.25 4.44
CA LYS A 67 -12.85 -9.38 3.72
C LYS A 67 -12.40 -7.94 3.87
N THR A 68 -12.18 -7.25 2.77
CA THR A 68 -11.90 -5.81 2.75
C THR A 68 -13.18 -5.03 2.42
N ASN A 69 -13.65 -4.22 3.36
CA ASN A 69 -14.75 -3.28 3.13
C ASN A 69 -14.19 -1.94 2.67
N THR A 70 -14.81 -1.32 1.67
CA THR A 70 -14.35 -0.07 1.05
C THR A 70 -15.39 1.02 1.23
N PHE A 71 -14.92 2.23 1.55
CA PHE A 71 -15.75 3.41 1.80
C PHE A 71 -15.11 4.64 1.16
N GLY A 72 -15.92 5.59 0.71
CA GLY A 72 -15.46 6.88 0.18
C GLY A 72 -14.84 6.80 -1.21
N GLN A 73 -15.14 5.77 -2.01
CA GLN A 73 -14.63 5.63 -3.39
C GLN A 73 -15.06 6.80 -4.27
N GLU A 74 -16.20 7.43 -3.96
CA GLU A 74 -16.69 8.65 -4.62
C GLU A 74 -15.77 9.86 -4.47
N ASN A 75 -14.86 9.84 -3.47
CA ASN A 75 -13.86 10.89 -3.24
C ASN A 75 -12.66 10.78 -4.18
N LEU A 76 -12.46 9.62 -4.83
CA LEU A 76 -11.32 9.43 -5.70
C LEU A 76 -11.39 10.35 -6.93
N PRO A 77 -10.28 11.00 -7.32
CA PRO A 77 -10.22 11.77 -8.56
C PRO A 77 -10.61 10.87 -9.75
N LYS A 78 -11.53 11.33 -10.57
CA LYS A 78 -12.06 10.55 -11.71
C LYS A 78 -11.03 10.40 -12.83
N GLU A 79 -10.20 11.41 -13.01
CA GLU A 79 -9.22 11.50 -14.10
C GLU A 79 -7.83 11.86 -13.58
N GLY A 80 -6.80 11.57 -14.39
CA GLY A 80 -5.42 11.90 -14.09
C GLY A 80 -4.74 11.00 -13.06
N GLY A 81 -3.52 11.37 -12.76
CA GLY A 81 -2.72 10.70 -11.73
C GLY A 81 -2.93 11.33 -10.36
N TYR A 82 -2.76 10.54 -9.32
CA TYR A 82 -2.80 10.98 -7.93
C TYR A 82 -1.97 10.05 -7.04
N VAL A 83 -1.76 10.45 -5.81
CA VAL A 83 -1.03 9.63 -4.84
C VAL A 83 -1.91 9.36 -3.63
N LEU A 84 -2.08 8.06 -3.33
CA LEU A 84 -2.71 7.58 -2.11
C LEU A 84 -1.69 7.61 -0.98
N PHE A 85 -2.04 8.23 0.15
CA PHE A 85 -1.23 8.30 1.35
C PHE A 85 -1.96 7.60 2.51
N PRO A 86 -1.82 6.27 2.66
CA PRO A 86 -2.42 5.52 3.75
C PRO A 86 -1.55 5.54 5.01
N ASN A 87 -2.17 5.33 6.19
CA ASN A 87 -1.45 4.84 7.35
C ASN A 87 -0.93 3.42 7.11
N HIS A 88 0.08 2.98 7.88
CA HIS A 88 0.76 1.71 7.64
C HIS A 88 0.72 0.80 8.87
N GLN A 89 0.03 -0.34 8.77
CA GLN A 89 -0.23 -1.27 9.86
C GLN A 89 0.47 -2.61 9.69
N GLY A 90 0.75 -3.03 8.45
CA GLY A 90 1.34 -4.33 8.20
C GLY A 90 1.48 -4.70 6.72
N GLN A 91 1.88 -5.95 6.51
CA GLN A 91 2.13 -6.47 5.15
C GLN A 91 0.87 -6.54 4.27
N TYR A 92 -0.32 -6.61 4.89
CA TYR A 92 -1.59 -6.73 4.15
C TYR A 92 -2.07 -5.39 3.56
N ASP A 93 -1.54 -4.26 4.01
CA ASP A 93 -2.03 -2.92 3.66
C ASP A 93 -2.06 -2.66 2.16
N ALA A 94 -0.98 -3.00 1.44
CA ALA A 94 -0.93 -2.83 -0.01
C ALA A 94 -1.95 -3.73 -0.72
N TYR A 95 -2.15 -4.96 -0.24
CA TYR A 95 -3.16 -5.87 -0.78
C TYR A 95 -4.58 -5.37 -0.54
N SER A 96 -4.87 -4.80 0.63
CA SER A 96 -6.18 -4.21 0.92
C SER A 96 -6.50 -3.04 0.00
N LEU A 97 -5.50 -2.21 -0.32
CA LEU A 97 -5.66 -1.12 -1.29
C LEU A 97 -5.89 -1.62 -2.71
N VAL A 98 -5.16 -2.67 -3.13
CA VAL A 98 -5.38 -3.31 -4.43
C VAL A 98 -6.79 -3.94 -4.50
N ALA A 99 -7.25 -4.59 -3.44
CA ALA A 99 -8.61 -5.14 -3.39
C ALA A 99 -9.69 -4.06 -3.49
N ALA A 100 -9.47 -2.93 -2.81
CA ALA A 100 -10.43 -1.83 -2.64
C ALA A 100 -10.49 -0.86 -3.83
N HIS A 101 -9.47 -0.83 -4.70
CA HIS A 101 -9.37 0.19 -5.76
C HIS A 101 -9.60 -0.42 -7.14
N GLU A 102 -10.42 0.24 -7.96
CA GLU A 102 -10.79 -0.29 -9.29
C GLU A 102 -9.80 0.05 -10.40
N GLY A 103 -9.22 1.25 -10.36
CA GLY A 103 -8.27 1.69 -11.38
C GLY A 103 -6.83 1.25 -11.08
N ALA A 104 -6.03 1.07 -12.12
CA ALA A 104 -4.64 0.64 -11.99
C ALA A 104 -3.85 1.51 -11.00
N LEU A 105 -3.26 0.86 -10.00
CA LEU A 105 -2.35 1.44 -9.02
C LEU A 105 -0.93 0.88 -9.20
N SER A 106 0.05 1.71 -8.94
CA SER A 106 1.42 1.30 -8.68
C SER A 106 1.77 1.59 -7.21
N LEU A 107 2.93 1.16 -6.75
CA LEU A 107 3.35 1.40 -5.37
C LEU A 107 4.84 1.70 -5.26
N VAL A 108 5.20 2.40 -4.17
CA VAL A 108 6.59 2.50 -3.72
C VAL A 108 6.75 1.58 -2.53
N MET A 109 7.73 0.69 -2.60
CA MET A 109 8.00 -0.30 -1.58
C MET A 109 9.47 -0.25 -1.13
N ASP A 110 9.71 -0.58 0.13
CA ASP A 110 11.06 -0.81 0.65
C ASP A 110 11.75 -1.87 -0.20
N ARG A 111 12.98 -1.55 -0.66
CA ARG A 111 13.75 -2.41 -1.56
C ARG A 111 13.94 -3.81 -0.99
N ASP A 112 14.37 -3.92 0.26
CA ASP A 112 14.75 -5.21 0.85
C ASP A 112 13.53 -6.11 1.06
N ARG A 113 12.37 -5.53 1.42
CA ARG A 113 11.12 -6.26 1.56
C ARG A 113 10.46 -6.61 0.23
N SER A 114 10.80 -5.93 -0.84
CA SER A 114 10.21 -6.14 -2.17
C SER A 114 10.70 -7.39 -2.89
N TYR A 115 11.75 -8.06 -2.38
CA TYR A 115 12.31 -9.28 -2.98
C TYR A 115 11.80 -10.58 -2.34
N PHE A 116 10.83 -10.51 -1.43
CA PHE A 116 10.17 -11.74 -0.97
C PHE A 116 9.41 -12.40 -2.12
N VAL A 117 9.41 -13.74 -2.12
CA VAL A 117 8.68 -14.57 -3.10
C VAL A 117 7.22 -14.13 -3.19
N PHE A 118 6.68 -14.02 -4.38
CA PHE A 118 5.38 -13.48 -4.77
C PHE A 118 5.21 -11.96 -4.61
N VAL A 119 5.93 -11.33 -3.69
CA VAL A 119 5.90 -9.86 -3.55
C VAL A 119 6.63 -9.23 -4.73
N SER A 120 7.79 -9.78 -5.09
CA SER A 120 8.59 -9.29 -6.22
C SER A 120 7.79 -9.27 -7.52
N GLU A 121 7.13 -10.37 -7.83
CA GLU A 121 6.35 -10.54 -9.05
C GLU A 121 5.16 -9.57 -9.12
N ILE A 122 4.49 -9.33 -7.98
CA ILE A 122 3.39 -8.35 -7.90
C ILE A 122 3.91 -6.93 -8.04
N VAL A 123 5.03 -6.59 -7.37
CA VAL A 123 5.65 -5.26 -7.47
C VAL A 123 6.08 -4.97 -8.90
N ASP A 124 6.69 -5.95 -9.58
CA ASP A 124 7.13 -5.80 -10.97
C ASP A 124 5.93 -5.67 -11.92
N ALA A 125 4.92 -6.51 -11.77
CA ALA A 125 3.69 -6.45 -12.55
C ALA A 125 2.98 -5.09 -12.43
N LEU A 126 2.90 -4.53 -11.22
CA LEU A 126 2.31 -3.21 -10.98
C LEU A 126 3.24 -2.05 -11.41
N GLY A 127 4.45 -2.33 -11.92
CA GLY A 127 5.46 -1.32 -12.23
C GLY A 127 5.91 -0.53 -11.01
N GLY A 128 5.92 -1.19 -9.85
CA GLY A 128 6.27 -0.60 -8.56
C GLY A 128 7.72 -0.13 -8.50
N LYS A 129 7.99 0.80 -7.61
CA LYS A 129 9.33 1.35 -7.40
C LYS A 129 9.91 0.84 -6.09
N ARG A 130 11.14 0.36 -6.14
CA ARG A 130 11.90 -0.12 -4.98
C ARG A 130 12.73 1.01 -4.41
N MET A 131 12.42 1.43 -3.19
CA MET A 131 13.10 2.54 -2.51
C MET A 131 14.04 2.01 -1.42
N ASP A 132 15.29 2.43 -1.46
CA ASP A 132 16.24 2.22 -0.37
C ASP A 132 16.05 3.31 0.69
N LEU A 133 15.42 2.95 1.79
CA LEU A 133 15.11 3.89 2.88
C LEU A 133 16.34 4.44 3.60
N HIS A 134 17.50 3.78 3.43
CA HIS A 134 18.80 4.20 4.02
C HIS A 134 19.63 5.05 3.05
N ASN A 135 19.18 5.21 1.79
CA ASN A 135 19.90 5.98 0.77
C ASN A 135 19.04 7.17 0.29
N SER A 136 19.25 8.34 0.88
CA SER A 136 18.50 9.56 0.57
C SER A 136 18.60 9.99 -0.91
N ARG A 137 19.75 9.73 -1.57
CA ARG A 137 19.94 10.09 -2.99
C ARG A 137 19.09 9.17 -3.87
N GLN A 138 19.10 7.87 -3.62
CA GLN A 138 18.27 6.90 -4.33
C GLN A 138 16.78 7.18 -4.08
N SER A 139 16.39 7.44 -2.83
CA SER A 139 15.01 7.81 -2.48
C SER A 139 14.54 9.04 -3.26
N LEU A 140 15.39 10.07 -3.38
CA LEU A 140 15.04 11.26 -4.18
C LEU A 140 14.86 10.92 -5.67
N THR A 141 15.68 10.04 -6.22
CA THR A 141 15.54 9.57 -7.60
C THR A 141 14.19 8.88 -7.82
N ILE A 142 13.80 7.97 -6.91
CA ILE A 142 12.49 7.30 -6.97
C ILE A 142 11.34 8.30 -6.86
N ILE A 143 11.40 9.25 -5.92
CA ILE A 143 10.38 10.30 -5.79
C ILE A 143 10.24 11.11 -7.07
N ASN A 144 11.34 11.44 -7.76
CA ASN A 144 11.29 12.15 -9.04
C ASN A 144 10.67 11.30 -10.17
N GLN A 145 10.97 10.00 -10.21
CA GLN A 145 10.34 9.08 -11.18
C GLN A 145 8.84 8.98 -10.93
N VAL A 146 8.42 8.78 -9.68
CA VAL A 146 6.99 8.74 -9.29
C VAL A 146 6.30 10.04 -9.69
N ALA A 147 6.89 11.20 -9.39
CA ALA A 147 6.33 12.50 -9.77
C ALA A 147 6.10 12.62 -11.28
N LYS A 148 7.09 12.19 -12.08
CA LYS A 148 6.96 12.20 -13.55
C LYS A 148 5.82 11.30 -14.04
N GLU A 149 5.73 10.08 -13.51
CA GLU A 149 4.70 9.11 -13.89
C GLU A 149 3.31 9.55 -13.42
N VAL A 150 3.19 10.15 -12.23
CA VAL A 150 1.94 10.72 -11.73
C VAL A 150 1.46 11.88 -12.61
N ALA A 151 2.36 12.76 -13.04
CA ALA A 151 2.03 13.83 -13.98
C ALA A 151 1.55 13.32 -15.34
N GLN A 152 1.90 12.06 -15.69
CA GLN A 152 1.45 11.37 -16.89
C GLN A 152 0.14 10.56 -16.69
N GLY A 153 -0.51 10.70 -15.53
CA GLY A 153 -1.79 10.05 -15.24
C GLY A 153 -1.69 8.76 -14.41
N ARG A 154 -0.49 8.34 -14.01
CA ARG A 154 -0.32 7.13 -13.20
C ARG A 154 -0.71 7.38 -11.74
N ARG A 155 -1.27 6.37 -11.07
CA ARG A 155 -1.71 6.44 -9.67
C ARG A 155 -0.77 5.62 -8.80
N TYR A 156 -0.39 6.17 -7.64
CA TYR A 156 0.59 5.54 -6.77
C TYR A 156 0.09 5.39 -5.33
N ILE A 157 0.49 4.30 -4.67
CA ILE A 157 0.43 4.13 -3.22
C ILE A 157 1.80 4.50 -2.66
N LEU A 158 1.83 5.37 -1.65
CA LEU A 158 3.03 5.76 -0.95
C LEU A 158 2.73 5.88 0.55
N PHE A 159 3.34 4.99 1.37
CA PHE A 159 3.15 4.98 2.81
C PHE A 159 4.03 6.05 3.47
N PRO A 160 3.44 7.15 4.01
CA PRO A 160 4.21 8.28 4.49
C PRO A 160 4.94 8.01 5.81
N GLU A 161 4.55 6.99 6.56
CA GLU A 161 5.23 6.56 7.79
C GLU A 161 6.61 5.95 7.50
N GLY A 162 6.82 5.42 6.30
CA GLY A 162 8.09 4.83 5.87
C GLY A 162 8.43 3.52 6.57
N GLY A 163 7.45 2.85 7.14
CA GLY A 163 7.56 1.57 7.81
C GLY A 163 6.35 1.31 8.70
N TYR A 164 6.29 0.14 9.30
CA TYR A 164 5.23 -0.23 10.25
C TYR A 164 5.79 -1.07 11.40
N ASP A 165 5.07 -1.04 12.52
CA ASP A 165 5.22 -1.98 13.63
C ASP A 165 3.84 -2.59 13.89
N GLN A 166 3.79 -3.92 13.96
CA GLN A 166 2.54 -4.66 14.14
C GLN A 166 1.89 -4.42 15.51
N ASP A 167 2.70 -4.10 16.52
CA ASP A 167 2.20 -3.82 17.87
C ASP A 167 1.48 -2.47 17.97
N LYS A 168 1.69 -1.60 16.98
CA LYS A 168 1.07 -0.29 16.85
C LYS A 168 -0.44 -0.36 16.54
N LYS A 169 -0.92 -1.43 15.93
CA LYS A 169 -2.31 -1.63 15.51
C LYS A 169 -2.82 -0.48 14.63
N ASN A 170 -3.92 0.19 15.03
CA ASN A 170 -4.51 1.31 14.31
C ASN A 170 -3.88 2.68 14.62
N SER A 171 -2.89 2.78 15.54
CA SER A 171 -2.27 4.07 15.86
C SER A 171 -1.33 4.56 14.76
N LEU A 172 -1.15 5.88 14.64
CA LEU A 172 -0.32 6.52 13.63
C LEU A 172 1.11 6.71 14.12
N TRP A 173 2.06 6.64 13.18
CA TRP A 173 3.38 7.23 13.33
C TRP A 173 3.45 8.59 12.63
N GLU A 174 4.53 9.31 12.91
CA GLU A 174 4.81 10.58 12.24
C GLU A 174 4.97 10.39 10.73
N PHE A 175 4.29 11.22 9.95
CA PHE A 175 4.38 11.21 8.50
C PHE A 175 5.62 11.94 8.02
N LYS A 176 6.44 11.28 7.23
CA LYS A 176 7.68 11.84 6.68
C LYS A 176 7.35 12.84 5.57
N PRO A 177 7.71 14.15 5.73
CA PRO A 177 7.40 15.19 4.74
C PRO A 177 7.93 14.88 3.33
N GLY A 178 9.07 14.16 3.26
CA GLY A 178 9.67 13.75 2.00
C GLY A 178 8.78 12.90 1.10
N SER A 179 7.85 12.15 1.68
CA SER A 179 6.91 11.29 0.97
C SER A 179 5.96 12.08 0.07
N PHE A 180 5.60 13.30 0.47
CA PHE A 180 4.66 14.15 -0.27
C PHE A 180 5.29 14.85 -1.48
N LYS A 181 6.62 14.88 -1.59
CA LYS A 181 7.33 15.55 -2.69
C LYS A 181 6.93 15.05 -4.08
N ALA A 182 6.53 13.78 -4.20
CA ALA A 182 6.09 13.24 -5.48
C ALA A 182 4.81 13.91 -5.97
N ALA A 183 3.79 14.00 -5.12
CA ALA A 183 2.52 14.67 -5.45
C ALA A 183 2.71 16.18 -5.68
N VAL A 184 3.50 16.85 -4.83
CA VAL A 184 3.80 18.29 -4.96
C VAL A 184 4.48 18.60 -6.30
N LYS A 185 5.49 17.82 -6.69
CA LYS A 185 6.18 18.01 -7.98
C LYS A 185 5.28 17.72 -9.18
N ALA A 186 4.40 16.75 -9.06
CA ALA A 186 3.43 16.41 -10.11
C ALA A 186 2.24 17.37 -10.15
N LYS A 187 2.07 18.26 -9.14
CA LYS A 187 0.87 19.07 -8.92
C LYS A 187 -0.42 18.22 -8.90
N ALA A 188 -0.32 17.03 -8.32
CA ALA A 188 -1.36 16.00 -8.38
C ALA A 188 -2.15 15.91 -7.08
N PRO A 189 -3.40 15.47 -7.11
CA PRO A 189 -4.20 15.26 -5.91
C PRO A 189 -3.50 14.35 -4.89
N ILE A 190 -3.53 14.76 -3.63
CA ILE A 190 -3.09 14.00 -2.46
C ILE A 190 -4.34 13.39 -1.84
N VAL A 191 -4.43 12.06 -1.86
CA VAL A 191 -5.60 11.34 -1.34
C VAL A 191 -5.23 10.69 -0.01
N PRO A 192 -5.68 11.22 1.14
CA PRO A 192 -5.50 10.53 2.43
C PRO A 192 -6.36 9.26 2.45
N VAL A 193 -5.79 8.17 2.95
CA VAL A 193 -6.50 6.89 3.07
C VAL A 193 -6.36 6.35 4.50
N VAL A 194 -7.47 5.84 5.05
CA VAL A 194 -7.46 5.21 6.36
C VAL A 194 -7.61 3.71 6.19
N LEU A 195 -6.64 2.97 6.70
CA LEU A 195 -6.67 1.52 6.83
C LEU A 195 -7.03 1.18 8.28
N VAL A 196 -8.00 0.26 8.44
CA VAL A 196 -8.43 -0.21 9.76
C VAL A 196 -8.30 -1.73 9.82
N ASP A 197 -7.68 -2.21 10.89
CA ASP A 197 -7.56 -3.63 11.25
C ASP A 197 -6.78 -4.51 10.26
N SER A 198 -6.10 -3.94 9.28
CA SER A 198 -5.30 -4.70 8.32
C SER A 198 -4.13 -5.46 8.97
N TYR A 199 -3.61 -4.95 10.11
CA TYR A 199 -2.58 -5.64 10.90
C TYR A 199 -3.05 -7.02 11.39
N GLN A 200 -4.35 -7.23 11.61
CA GLN A 200 -4.90 -8.48 12.11
C GLN A 200 -4.75 -9.65 11.12
N VAL A 201 -4.63 -9.36 9.82
CA VAL A 201 -4.60 -10.38 8.78
C VAL A 201 -3.43 -11.33 8.96
N TYR A 202 -2.25 -10.82 9.24
CA TYR A 202 -1.05 -11.64 9.40
C TYR A 202 -0.54 -11.75 10.85
N ASN A 203 -1.14 -11.02 11.80
CA ASN A 203 -0.75 -11.10 13.21
C ASN A 203 -1.55 -12.14 14.01
N SER A 204 -2.59 -12.72 13.43
CA SER A 204 -3.39 -13.73 14.11
C SER A 204 -2.78 -15.12 13.94
N ARG A 205 -2.64 -15.84 15.05
CA ARG A 205 -2.30 -17.28 15.06
C ARG A 205 -3.47 -18.17 14.62
N ARG A 206 -4.66 -17.60 14.44
CA ARG A 206 -5.89 -18.31 14.08
C ARG A 206 -6.32 -17.93 12.66
N LEU A 207 -6.94 -18.86 11.95
CA LEU A 207 -7.55 -18.65 10.65
C LEU A 207 -9.01 -18.17 10.76
N THR A 208 -9.35 -17.49 11.87
CA THR A 208 -10.67 -16.88 12.03
C THR A 208 -10.87 -15.79 10.96
N PRO A 209 -12.12 -15.58 10.48
CA PRO A 209 -12.40 -14.50 9.54
C PRO A 209 -11.92 -13.14 10.08
N VAL A 210 -11.34 -12.35 9.20
CA VAL A 210 -10.89 -10.98 9.50
C VAL A 210 -11.57 -10.03 8.52
N THR A 211 -12.12 -8.95 9.05
CA THR A 211 -12.65 -7.84 8.23
C THR A 211 -11.74 -6.65 8.40
N THR A 212 -11.24 -6.13 7.28
CA THR A 212 -10.46 -4.90 7.21
C THR A 212 -11.27 -3.80 6.55
N GLN A 213 -10.87 -2.55 6.71
CA GLN A 213 -11.55 -1.42 6.07
C GLN A 213 -10.54 -0.51 5.38
N VAL A 214 -10.95 0.00 4.22
CA VAL A 214 -10.25 1.06 3.47
C VAL A 214 -11.20 2.23 3.30
N HIS A 215 -10.83 3.40 3.82
CA HIS A 215 -11.60 4.63 3.69
C HIS A 215 -10.82 5.65 2.88
N TYR A 216 -11.32 6.03 1.72
CA TYR A 216 -10.77 7.13 0.93
C TYR A 216 -11.36 8.44 1.44
N LEU A 217 -10.51 9.35 1.94
CA LEU A 217 -10.94 10.66 2.40
C LEU A 217 -10.94 11.67 1.23
N PRO A 218 -11.64 12.81 1.36
CA PRO A 218 -11.59 13.86 0.35
C PRO A 218 -10.15 14.25 0.02
N PRO A 219 -9.77 14.31 -1.25
CA PRO A 219 -8.42 14.66 -1.66
C PRO A 219 -8.08 16.11 -1.34
N LEU A 220 -6.79 16.41 -1.18
CA LEU A 220 -6.27 17.77 -1.26
C LEU A 220 -5.86 18.00 -2.71
N TYR A 221 -6.47 18.96 -3.39
CA TYR A 221 -6.08 19.36 -4.73
C TYR A 221 -4.93 20.37 -4.69
N TYR A 222 -4.22 20.56 -5.80
CA TYR A 222 -3.03 21.41 -5.86
C TYR A 222 -3.29 22.83 -5.37
N GLU A 223 -4.44 23.38 -5.71
CA GLU A 223 -4.88 24.73 -5.33
C GLU A 223 -4.96 24.90 -3.79
N GLU A 224 -5.26 23.82 -3.06
CA GLU A 224 -5.37 23.84 -1.60
C GLU A 224 -4.01 23.75 -0.89
N TYR A 225 -3.01 23.12 -1.52
CA TYR A 225 -1.73 22.89 -0.86
C TYR A 225 -0.52 23.58 -1.52
N GLN A 226 -0.68 24.29 -2.65
CA GLN A 226 0.43 24.90 -3.38
C GLN A 226 1.25 25.92 -2.57
N THR A 227 0.65 26.54 -1.56
CA THR A 227 1.31 27.49 -0.65
C THR A 227 1.88 26.83 0.61
N LEU A 228 1.58 25.55 0.83
CA LEU A 228 2.03 24.81 2.01
C LEU A 228 3.42 24.21 1.77
N THR A 229 4.21 24.14 2.82
CA THR A 229 5.44 23.35 2.86
C THR A 229 5.12 21.86 2.99
N THR A 230 6.04 20.98 2.59
CA THR A 230 5.81 19.53 2.72
C THR A 230 5.59 19.05 4.16
N PRO A 231 6.20 19.65 5.22
CA PRO A 231 5.81 19.38 6.60
C PRO A 231 4.35 19.73 6.90
N GLN A 232 3.87 20.90 6.50
CA GLN A 232 2.48 21.31 6.70
C GLN A 232 1.49 20.40 5.97
N ILE A 233 1.83 19.94 4.76
CA ILE A 233 1.04 18.96 4.04
C ILE A 233 0.99 17.63 4.82
N ALA A 234 2.13 17.14 5.32
CA ALA A 234 2.21 15.92 6.11
C ALA A 234 1.35 16.00 7.37
N GLU A 235 1.44 17.10 8.12
CA GLU A 235 0.61 17.34 9.32
C GLU A 235 -0.89 17.37 8.96
N THR A 236 -1.28 18.06 7.88
CA THR A 236 -2.67 18.12 7.42
C THR A 236 -3.22 16.74 7.08
N VAL A 237 -2.47 15.94 6.31
CA VAL A 237 -2.90 14.58 5.93
C VAL A 237 -2.96 13.66 7.14
N GLN A 238 -1.96 13.73 8.01
CA GLN A 238 -1.93 12.94 9.26
C GLN A 238 -3.10 13.29 10.17
N ALA A 239 -3.42 14.57 10.34
CA ALA A 239 -4.56 15.01 11.15
C ALA A 239 -5.89 14.46 10.60
N ARG A 240 -6.15 14.58 9.29
CA ARG A 240 -7.36 14.05 8.65
C ARG A 240 -7.51 12.53 8.86
N ILE A 241 -6.42 11.78 8.75
CA ILE A 241 -6.42 10.32 9.00
C ILE A 241 -6.69 10.03 10.48
N GLY A 242 -6.03 10.77 11.39
CA GLY A 242 -6.21 10.62 12.84
C GLY A 242 -7.65 10.92 13.30
N GLU A 243 -8.24 12.00 12.78
CA GLU A 243 -9.65 12.35 13.05
C GLU A 243 -10.60 11.24 12.59
N LYS A 244 -10.35 10.67 11.39
CA LYS A 244 -11.17 9.58 10.88
C LYS A 244 -11.02 8.31 11.71
N LEU A 245 -9.80 7.94 12.13
CA LEU A 245 -9.56 6.81 13.05
C LEU A 245 -10.29 7.00 14.38
N ALA A 246 -10.26 8.21 14.95
CA ALA A 246 -10.98 8.54 16.18
C ALA A 246 -12.50 8.39 15.99
N GLN A 247 -13.07 8.88 14.88
CA GLN A 247 -14.50 8.71 14.54
C GLN A 247 -14.90 7.23 14.41
N LEU A 248 -13.98 6.37 13.99
CA LEU A 248 -14.20 4.92 13.87
C LEU A 248 -13.96 4.15 15.18
N GLY A 249 -13.60 4.85 16.25
CA GLY A 249 -13.27 4.22 17.53
C GLY A 249 -11.94 3.46 17.54
N CYS A 250 -11.02 3.84 16.65
CA CYS A 250 -9.73 3.16 16.41
C CYS A 250 -8.52 4.00 16.85
N GLY A 251 -8.75 5.11 17.57
CA GLY A 251 -7.71 6.02 18.04
C GLY A 251 -7.16 5.65 19.41
#